data_3ac3bd4088ab50706198dd4bd17ecce5
#
_entry.id   3ac3bd4088ab50706198dd4bd17ecce5
#
_cell.length_a   1.000
_cell.length_b   1.000
_cell.length_c   1.000
_cell.angle_alpha   90.00
_cell.angle_beta   90.00
_cell.angle_gamma   90.00
#
_symmetry.space_group_name_H-M   'P 1'
#
loop_
_entity.id
_entity.type
_entity.pdbx_description
1 polymer ?
#
loop_
_entity_poly.entity_id
_entity_poly.type
_entity_poly.pdbx_seq_one_letter_code
_entity_poly.pdbx_strand_id
1 'polypeptide(L)'
;YGGSFTELGSYIMLPVLKLLGESYTNYRFESLRGENGLDVFTKLSFTYPHALATLTCGLGVKSEGRLLISGTTGYIVAEAPWWKTSYFEVHYEDASHVQKYSDTYLGDGLRYEISDFLTKLRGNESSNFKLTAEDSIFMADMMERFLVEQGRKI
;
A
#
# COMPACT_ATOMS: atom_id res chain seq x y z
N TYR A 1 -15.26 5.64 -14.82
CA TYR A 1 -14.04 5.11 -14.23
C TYR A 1 -14.40 4.12 -13.15
N GLY A 2 -13.55 3.12 -12.89
CA GLY A 2 -13.73 2.08 -11.90
C GLY A 2 -12.73 0.95 -12.16
N GLY A 3 -12.75 -0.08 -11.34
CA GLY A 3 -11.85 -1.22 -11.39
C GLY A 3 -11.03 -1.36 -10.11
N SER A 4 -10.39 -2.49 -9.95
CA SER A 4 -9.70 -2.84 -8.70
C SER A 4 -8.58 -1.87 -8.36
N PHE A 5 -7.77 -1.50 -9.34
CA PHE A 5 -6.62 -0.63 -9.07
C PHE A 5 -7.04 0.82 -8.80
N THR A 6 -8.04 1.33 -9.53
CA THR A 6 -8.55 2.69 -9.30
C THR A 6 -9.19 2.85 -7.91
N GLU A 7 -9.84 1.79 -7.40
CA GLU A 7 -10.51 1.82 -6.09
C GLU A 7 -9.56 1.49 -4.93
N LEU A 8 -8.63 0.58 -5.12
CA LEU A 8 -7.82 -0.01 -4.05
C LEU A 8 -6.31 0.27 -4.16
N GLY A 9 -5.86 0.84 -5.28
CA GLY A 9 -4.43 1.02 -5.56
C GLY A 9 -3.70 1.87 -4.52
N SER A 10 -4.34 2.92 -4.00
CA SER A 10 -3.74 3.78 -2.98
C SER A 10 -3.40 3.01 -1.69
N TYR A 11 -4.26 2.08 -1.27
CA TYR A 11 -4.00 1.26 -0.08
C TYR A 11 -2.73 0.45 -0.23
N ILE A 12 -2.54 -0.22 -1.36
CA ILE A 12 -1.39 -1.10 -1.57
C ILE A 12 -0.11 -0.33 -1.90
N MET A 13 -0.19 0.86 -2.52
CA MET A 13 0.98 1.68 -2.86
C MET A 13 1.56 2.40 -1.64
N LEU A 14 0.73 2.86 -0.72
CA LEU A 14 1.17 3.66 0.42
C LEU A 14 2.26 2.99 1.28
N PRO A 15 2.17 1.72 1.68
CA PRO A 15 3.23 1.05 2.42
C PRO A 15 4.56 1.00 1.68
N VAL A 16 4.53 0.73 0.38
CA VAL A 16 5.73 0.67 -0.45
C VAL A 16 6.39 2.04 -0.54
N LEU A 17 5.58 3.08 -0.78
CA LEU A 17 6.04 4.45 -0.84
C LEU A 17 6.69 4.91 0.48
N LYS A 18 6.08 4.56 1.62
CA LYS A 18 6.61 4.90 2.95
C LYS A 18 7.89 4.15 3.31
N LEU A 19 8.07 2.94 2.81
CA LEU A 19 9.22 2.10 3.13
C LEU A 19 10.38 2.24 2.14
N LEU A 20 10.08 2.37 0.84
CA LEU A 20 11.07 2.35 -0.24
C LEU A 20 11.19 3.68 -0.99
N GLY A 21 10.22 4.60 -0.81
CA GLY A 21 10.20 5.90 -1.49
C GLY A 21 9.84 5.78 -2.97
N GLU A 22 10.11 6.87 -3.71
CA GLU A 22 9.74 7.03 -5.12
C GLU A 22 10.86 6.65 -6.12
N SER A 23 12.06 6.29 -5.62
CA SER A 23 13.24 6.07 -6.45
C SER A 23 13.30 4.66 -7.08
N TYR A 24 12.16 4.18 -7.59
CA TYR A 24 12.12 2.93 -8.34
C TYR A 24 12.79 3.10 -9.72
N THR A 25 13.38 2.01 -10.23
CA THR A 25 14.00 1.96 -11.57
C THR A 25 13.05 1.46 -12.64
N ASN A 26 12.05 0.67 -12.25
CA ASN A 26 11.04 0.14 -13.17
C ASN A 26 9.74 -0.20 -12.41
N TYR A 27 8.62 -0.19 -13.14
CA TYR A 27 7.34 -0.71 -12.66
C TYR A 27 6.63 -1.49 -13.77
N ARG A 28 5.69 -2.36 -13.38
CA ARG A 28 4.88 -3.13 -14.32
C ARG A 28 3.50 -3.42 -13.74
N PHE A 29 2.48 -3.18 -14.55
CA PHE A 29 1.11 -3.59 -14.27
C PHE A 29 0.76 -4.88 -15.01
N GLU A 30 0.04 -5.78 -14.33
CA GLU A 30 -0.55 -6.99 -14.88
C GLU A 30 -1.97 -7.11 -14.35
N SER A 31 -2.97 -7.18 -15.24
CA SER A 31 -4.38 -7.14 -14.83
C SER A 31 -5.21 -8.24 -15.48
N LEU A 32 -6.10 -8.81 -14.70
CA LEU A 32 -7.24 -9.60 -15.20
C LEU A 32 -8.42 -8.67 -15.38
N ARG A 33 -9.15 -8.83 -16.50
CA ARG A 33 -10.32 -8.01 -16.82
C ARG A 33 -11.60 -8.83 -16.72
N GLY A 34 -12.64 -8.22 -16.20
CA GLY A 34 -14.00 -8.74 -16.25
C GLY A 34 -14.67 -8.48 -17.60
N GLU A 35 -15.88 -8.98 -17.76
CA GLU A 35 -16.70 -8.86 -18.99
C GLU A 35 -16.97 -7.40 -19.39
N ASN A 36 -17.04 -6.50 -18.41
CA ASN A 36 -17.22 -5.05 -18.61
C ASN A 36 -15.92 -4.32 -19.00
N GLY A 37 -14.80 -5.03 -19.20
CA GLY A 37 -13.49 -4.48 -19.54
C GLY A 37 -12.76 -3.79 -18.38
N LEU A 38 -13.32 -3.74 -17.17
CA LEU A 38 -12.65 -3.21 -15.98
C LEU A 38 -11.71 -4.27 -15.39
N ASP A 39 -10.65 -3.83 -14.74
CA ASP A 39 -9.77 -4.74 -14.02
C ASP A 39 -10.49 -5.26 -12.76
N VAL A 40 -10.52 -6.59 -12.66
CA VAL A 40 -11.10 -7.31 -11.51
C VAL A 40 -10.02 -7.77 -10.53
N PHE A 41 -8.79 -7.83 -11.00
CA PHE A 41 -7.59 -8.09 -10.21
C PHE A 41 -6.39 -7.45 -10.90
N THR A 42 -5.58 -6.72 -10.15
CA THR A 42 -4.36 -6.07 -10.67
C THR A 42 -3.18 -6.35 -9.75
N LYS A 43 -2.07 -6.68 -10.37
CA LYS A 43 -0.75 -6.76 -9.76
C LYS A 43 0.09 -5.58 -10.25
N LEU A 44 0.72 -4.87 -9.33
CA LEU A 44 1.75 -3.87 -9.58
C LEU A 44 3.08 -4.37 -8.99
N SER A 45 4.11 -4.36 -9.80
CA SER A 45 5.48 -4.68 -9.37
C SER A 45 6.37 -3.46 -9.51
N PHE A 46 7.18 -3.16 -8.50
CA PHE A 46 8.24 -2.16 -8.55
C PHE A 46 9.61 -2.81 -8.41
N THR A 47 10.56 -2.31 -9.19
CA THR A 47 11.98 -2.64 -9.06
C THR A 47 12.73 -1.42 -8.54
N TYR A 48 13.44 -1.59 -7.45
CA TYR A 48 14.36 -0.60 -6.88
C TYR A 48 15.80 -1.07 -7.03
N PRO A 49 16.82 -0.22 -6.85
CA PRO A 49 18.23 -0.65 -6.92
C PRO A 49 18.58 -1.79 -5.94
N HIS A 50 17.89 -1.84 -4.79
CA HIS A 50 18.18 -2.81 -3.71
C HIS A 50 16.94 -3.50 -3.15
N ALA A 51 15.77 -3.37 -3.82
CA ALA A 51 14.53 -3.97 -3.34
C ALA A 51 13.58 -4.30 -4.49
N LEU A 52 12.66 -5.21 -4.23
CA LEU A 52 11.51 -5.51 -5.09
C LEU A 52 10.25 -5.37 -4.26
N ALA A 53 9.21 -4.81 -4.85
CA ALA A 53 7.89 -4.81 -4.25
C ALA A 53 6.85 -5.40 -5.21
N THR A 54 5.96 -6.23 -4.68
CA THR A 54 4.84 -6.79 -5.43
C THR A 54 3.55 -6.54 -4.64
N LEU A 55 2.63 -5.87 -5.29
CA LEU A 55 1.37 -5.44 -4.73
C LEU A 55 0.23 -6.04 -5.54
N THR A 56 -0.83 -6.45 -4.85
CA THR A 56 -2.03 -6.98 -5.52
C THR A 56 -3.28 -6.39 -4.91
N CYS A 57 -4.25 -6.09 -5.76
CA CYS A 57 -5.60 -5.72 -5.33
C CYS A 57 -6.65 -6.30 -6.27
N GLY A 58 -7.84 -6.57 -5.74
CA GLY A 58 -8.91 -7.15 -6.54
C GLY A 58 -10.27 -6.98 -5.90
N LEU A 59 -11.24 -6.54 -6.70
CA LEU A 59 -12.66 -6.52 -6.35
C LEU A 59 -13.37 -7.82 -6.78
N GLY A 60 -12.83 -8.47 -7.82
CA GLY A 60 -13.37 -9.73 -8.36
C GLY A 60 -12.65 -10.99 -7.86
N VAL A 61 -11.62 -10.85 -7.03
CA VAL A 61 -10.83 -11.96 -6.51
C VAL A 61 -10.70 -11.84 -4.99
N LYS A 62 -11.00 -12.91 -4.28
CA LYS A 62 -10.76 -13.00 -2.84
C LYS A 62 -9.28 -13.27 -2.61
N SER A 63 -8.56 -12.32 -2.03
CA SER A 63 -7.16 -12.44 -1.63
C SER A 63 -6.99 -12.40 -0.11
N GLU A 64 -5.83 -12.80 0.37
CA GLU A 64 -5.56 -12.96 1.79
C GLU A 64 -5.49 -11.62 2.54
N GLY A 65 -4.86 -10.60 1.95
CA GLY A 65 -4.73 -9.26 2.54
C GLY A 65 -3.69 -9.14 3.65
N ARG A 66 -2.60 -9.91 3.57
CA ARG A 66 -1.43 -9.82 4.45
C ARG A 66 -0.42 -8.82 3.90
N LEU A 67 0.36 -8.18 4.80
CA LEU A 67 1.58 -7.45 4.44
C LEU A 67 2.80 -8.23 4.92
N LEU A 68 3.71 -8.53 4.01
CA LEU A 68 4.99 -9.19 4.28
C LEU A 68 6.14 -8.31 3.78
N ILE A 69 7.10 -8.04 4.67
CA ILE A 69 8.32 -7.28 4.36
C ILE A 69 9.51 -8.17 4.69
N SER A 70 10.23 -8.61 3.67
CA SER A 70 11.40 -9.48 3.82
C SER A 70 12.69 -8.67 3.76
N GLY A 71 13.58 -8.88 4.71
CA GLY A 71 14.93 -8.30 4.78
C GLY A 71 16.01 -9.38 4.81
N THR A 72 17.24 -8.95 4.86
CA THR A 72 18.42 -9.86 4.86
C THR A 72 18.64 -10.58 6.19
N THR A 73 18.13 -10.04 7.29
CA THR A 73 18.32 -10.57 8.66
C THR A 73 17.01 -10.92 9.35
N GLY A 74 15.89 -10.85 8.63
CA GLY A 74 14.57 -11.15 9.18
C GLY A 74 13.45 -10.67 8.28
N TYR A 75 12.22 -10.84 8.75
CA TYR A 75 11.04 -10.36 8.04
C TYR A 75 9.98 -9.84 9.02
N ILE A 76 9.10 -8.99 8.51
CA ILE A 76 7.95 -8.46 9.23
C ILE A 76 6.68 -9.01 8.59
N VAL A 77 5.74 -9.46 9.41
CA VAL A 77 4.41 -9.88 8.96
C VAL A 77 3.33 -9.15 9.73
N ALA A 78 2.41 -8.54 8.99
CA ALA A 78 1.14 -8.05 9.50
C ALA A 78 0.01 -8.89 8.89
N GLU A 79 -0.73 -9.60 9.73
CA GLU A 79 -1.80 -10.50 9.30
C GLU A 79 -2.99 -9.74 8.72
N ALA A 80 -3.81 -10.47 7.97
CA ALA A 80 -5.00 -9.92 7.33
C ALA A 80 -6.08 -9.50 8.35
N PRO A 81 -6.75 -8.35 8.12
CA PRO A 81 -6.47 -7.35 7.09
C PRO A 81 -5.38 -6.37 7.56
N TRP A 82 -4.25 -6.34 6.87
CA TRP A 82 -3.08 -5.55 7.30
C TRP A 82 -3.38 -4.06 7.51
N TRP A 83 -4.33 -3.49 6.78
CA TRP A 83 -4.73 -2.06 6.89
C TRP A 83 -5.59 -1.74 8.12
N LYS A 84 -5.97 -2.75 8.89
CA LYS A 84 -6.70 -2.65 10.18
C LYS A 84 -5.99 -3.42 11.30
N THR A 85 -4.74 -3.81 11.09
CA THR A 85 -4.02 -4.59 12.09
C THR A 85 -3.70 -3.74 13.32
N SER A 86 -3.89 -4.33 14.48
CA SER A 86 -3.38 -3.82 15.76
C SER A 86 -2.15 -4.61 16.23
N TYR A 87 -1.64 -5.53 15.38
CA TYR A 87 -0.59 -6.46 15.77
C TYR A 87 0.26 -6.83 14.56
N PHE A 88 1.59 -6.85 14.76
CA PHE A 88 2.53 -7.40 13.78
C PHE A 88 3.71 -8.08 14.47
N GLU A 89 4.40 -8.93 13.76
CA GLU A 89 5.57 -9.65 14.23
C GLU A 89 6.81 -9.32 13.40
N VAL A 90 7.95 -9.23 14.09
CA VAL A 90 9.28 -9.20 13.49
C VAL A 90 9.96 -10.50 13.80
N HIS A 91 10.28 -11.28 12.77
CA HIS A 91 10.97 -12.55 12.84
C HIS A 91 12.42 -12.32 12.43
N TYR A 92 13.34 -12.68 13.28
CA TYR A 92 14.78 -12.58 13.04
C TYR A 92 15.33 -13.87 12.43
N GLU A 93 16.59 -13.84 11.97
CA GLU A 93 17.28 -14.99 11.39
C GLU A 93 17.31 -16.18 12.39
N ASP A 94 17.52 -15.90 13.67
CA ASP A 94 17.27 -16.86 14.73
C ASP A 94 15.77 -17.07 14.92
N ALA A 95 15.27 -18.21 14.47
CA ALA A 95 13.85 -18.56 14.52
C ALA A 95 13.24 -18.58 15.95
N SER A 96 14.07 -18.66 17.00
CA SER A 96 13.62 -18.54 18.39
C SER A 96 13.37 -17.08 18.78
N HIS A 97 13.88 -16.12 18.01
CA HIS A 97 13.76 -14.70 18.30
C HIS A 97 12.64 -14.07 17.46
N VAL A 98 11.47 -13.92 18.07
CA VAL A 98 10.32 -13.23 17.48
C VAL A 98 9.93 -12.08 18.38
N GLN A 99 9.91 -10.88 17.82
CA GLN A 99 9.45 -9.68 18.52
C GLN A 99 8.02 -9.36 18.08
N LYS A 100 7.13 -9.17 19.06
CA LYS A 100 5.72 -8.92 18.83
C LYS A 100 5.38 -7.49 19.19
N TYR A 101 4.66 -6.81 18.31
CA TYR A 101 4.18 -5.44 18.50
C TYR A 101 2.67 -5.43 18.48
N SER A 102 2.07 -4.79 19.46
CA SER A 102 0.62 -4.60 19.52
C SER A 102 0.31 -3.18 19.96
N ASP A 103 -0.73 -2.63 19.37
CA ASP A 103 -1.30 -1.34 19.77
C ASP A 103 -2.82 -1.41 19.70
N THR A 104 -3.48 -0.51 20.39
CA THR A 104 -4.93 -0.42 20.39
C THR A 104 -5.36 0.94 19.86
N TYR A 105 -6.36 0.93 18.99
CA TYR A 105 -6.99 2.15 18.51
C TYR A 105 -8.48 2.16 18.82
N LEU A 106 -9.03 3.35 18.99
CA LEU A 106 -10.43 3.54 19.35
C LEU A 106 -11.30 3.60 18.08
N GLY A 107 -12.19 2.64 17.93
CA GLY A 107 -13.12 2.55 16.80
C GLY A 107 -12.39 2.37 15.46
N ASP A 108 -12.93 2.93 14.40
CA ASP A 108 -12.33 2.91 13.07
C ASP A 108 -11.32 4.04 12.86
N GLY A 109 -10.43 3.90 11.86
CA GLY A 109 -9.33 4.83 11.58
C GLY A 109 -9.73 6.28 11.25
N LEU A 110 -10.96 6.51 10.82
CA LEU A 110 -11.47 7.81 10.36
C LEU A 110 -11.25 8.96 11.38
N ARG A 111 -11.40 8.69 12.67
CA ARG A 111 -11.15 9.70 13.72
C ARG A 111 -9.71 10.21 13.73
N TYR A 112 -8.76 9.33 13.46
CA TYR A 112 -7.33 9.66 13.41
C TYR A 112 -7.01 10.43 12.13
N GLU A 113 -7.62 10.06 11.03
CA GLU A 113 -7.52 10.78 9.76
C GLU A 113 -8.05 12.21 9.88
N ILE A 114 -9.25 12.41 10.46
CA ILE A 114 -9.82 13.73 10.71
C ILE A 114 -8.93 14.53 11.65
N SER A 115 -8.43 13.93 12.73
CA SER A 115 -7.54 14.61 13.68
C SER A 115 -6.24 15.06 13.02
N ASP A 116 -5.65 14.22 12.15
CA ASP A 116 -4.45 14.57 11.42
C ASP A 116 -4.68 15.69 10.41
N PHE A 117 -5.77 15.61 9.66
CA PHE A 117 -6.17 16.65 8.72
C PHE A 117 -6.37 18.01 9.42
N LEU A 118 -7.07 18.04 10.56
CA LEU A 118 -7.24 19.27 11.35
C LEU A 118 -5.91 19.81 11.90
N THR A 119 -4.97 18.93 12.24
CA THR A 119 -3.64 19.31 12.70
C THR A 119 -2.86 20.02 11.59
N LYS A 120 -2.91 19.48 10.36
CA LYS A 120 -2.31 20.10 9.18
C LYS A 120 -2.94 21.44 8.83
N LEU A 121 -4.28 21.54 8.89
CA LEU A 121 -4.97 22.82 8.63
C LEU A 121 -4.59 23.93 9.62
N ARG A 122 -4.19 23.57 10.83
CA ARG A 122 -3.71 24.53 11.85
C ARG A 122 -2.25 24.90 11.70
N GLY A 123 -1.57 24.41 10.65
CA GLY A 123 -0.14 24.66 10.39
C GLY A 123 0.81 23.91 11.31
N ASN A 124 0.33 22.89 12.00
CA ASN A 124 1.18 22.03 12.83
C ASN A 124 1.76 20.90 11.96
N GLU A 125 3.03 20.56 12.17
CA GLU A 125 3.66 19.45 11.48
C GLU A 125 3.06 18.11 11.93
N SER A 126 2.70 17.26 10.96
CA SER A 126 2.36 15.88 11.21
C SER A 126 3.61 15.00 11.04
N SER A 127 3.60 13.82 11.64
CA SER A 127 4.68 12.84 11.49
C SER A 127 4.93 12.53 10.00
N ASN A 128 6.21 12.42 9.59
CA ASN A 128 6.62 12.05 8.23
C ASN A 128 6.11 10.67 7.77
N PHE A 129 5.66 9.81 8.70
CA PHE A 129 5.03 8.53 8.37
C PHE A 129 3.58 8.65 7.94
N LYS A 130 2.93 9.79 8.14
CA LYS A 130 1.57 10.02 7.70
C LYS A 130 1.54 10.43 6.23
N LEU A 131 0.37 10.29 5.60
CA LEU A 131 0.15 10.68 4.22
C LEU A 131 0.50 12.16 4.01
N THR A 132 1.37 12.43 3.03
CA THR A 132 1.74 13.77 2.60
C THR A 132 1.03 14.13 1.29
N ALA A 133 1.14 15.40 0.87
CA ALA A 133 0.64 15.83 -0.43
C ALA A 133 1.42 15.17 -1.58
N GLU A 134 2.74 15.01 -1.40
CA GLU A 134 3.63 14.36 -2.36
C GLU A 134 3.27 12.90 -2.55
N ASP A 135 3.03 12.16 -1.46
CA ASP A 135 2.54 10.77 -1.51
C ASP A 135 1.24 10.67 -2.33
N SER A 136 0.32 11.61 -2.13
CA SER A 136 -0.97 11.62 -2.83
C SER A 136 -0.81 11.91 -4.32
N ILE A 137 0.10 12.84 -4.68
CA ILE A 137 0.41 13.18 -6.07
C ILE A 137 1.06 11.97 -6.76
N PHE A 138 2.02 11.31 -6.10
CA PHE A 138 2.65 10.10 -6.63
C PHE A 138 1.62 8.99 -6.90
N MET A 139 0.75 8.70 -5.94
CA MET A 139 -0.27 7.67 -6.11
C MET A 139 -1.25 8.01 -7.22
N ALA A 140 -1.61 9.30 -7.37
CA ALA A 140 -2.48 9.76 -8.46
C ALA A 140 -1.79 9.61 -9.83
N ASP A 141 -0.50 9.95 -9.95
CA ASP A 141 0.30 9.75 -11.16
C ASP A 141 0.36 8.26 -11.56
N MET A 142 0.59 7.37 -10.59
CA MET A 142 0.60 5.94 -10.85
C MET A 142 -0.77 5.41 -11.29
N MET A 143 -1.87 5.94 -10.76
CA MET A 143 -3.22 5.60 -11.21
C MET A 143 -3.48 6.11 -12.64
N GLU A 144 -3.01 7.31 -12.97
CA GLU A 144 -3.09 7.86 -14.33
C GLU A 144 -2.32 6.98 -15.32
N ARG A 145 -1.06 6.63 -15.01
CA ARG A 145 -0.25 5.72 -15.83
C ARG A 145 -0.95 4.39 -16.06
N PHE A 146 -1.52 3.81 -15.01
CA PHE A 146 -2.31 2.58 -15.13
C PHE A 146 -3.46 2.75 -16.13
N LEU A 147 -4.24 3.83 -16.04
CA LEU A 147 -5.36 4.08 -16.93
C LEU A 147 -4.91 4.25 -18.39
N VAL A 148 -3.81 4.97 -18.62
CA VAL A 148 -3.21 5.16 -19.96
C VAL A 148 -2.75 3.81 -20.53
N GLU A 149 -2.01 3.00 -19.78
CA GLU A 149 -1.56 1.67 -20.21
C GLU A 149 -2.73 0.72 -20.49
N GLN A 150 -3.86 0.90 -19.81
CA GLN A 150 -5.08 0.16 -20.07
C GLN A 150 -5.87 0.67 -21.30
N GLY A 151 -5.32 1.64 -22.03
CA GLY A 151 -5.94 2.23 -23.24
C GLY A 151 -7.15 3.10 -22.93
N ARG A 152 -7.28 3.62 -21.72
CA ARG A 152 -8.35 4.54 -21.34
C ARG A 152 -7.90 5.97 -21.63
N LYS A 153 -8.76 6.74 -22.35
CA LYS A 153 -8.58 8.18 -22.48
C LYS A 153 -8.92 8.84 -21.14
N ILE A 154 -8.02 9.63 -20.62
CA ILE A 154 -8.19 10.48 -19.45
C ILE A 154 -8.90 11.76 -19.85
#